data_ebb707ae0f2fd10e108647997cca9420
#
_entry.id   ebb707ae0f2fd10e108647997cca9420
#
_cell.length_a   1.000
_cell.length_b   1.000
_cell.length_c   1.000
_cell.angle_alpha   90.00
_cell.angle_beta   90.00
_cell.angle_gamma   90.00
#
_symmetry.space_group_name_H-M   'P 1'
#
loop_
_entity.id
_entity.type
_entity.pdbx_description
1 polymer ?
#
loop_
_entity_poly.entity_id
_entity_poly.type
_entity_poly.pdbx_seq_one_letter_code
_entity_poly.pdbx_strand_id
1 'polypeptide(L)'
;MENFEKLGFPSKKLEAWKYTSLNAVLKNDFSIFPDKEVTVDLADVKKYFIHDIDSYKVVFIDGKYSSFLSETTHDGIDVCLMSAALTKSKYKIIVENYFNKVAKQDNLTSLNTAFATEGVYIHIPRNTEVEKPIQIINFTTGSEAATM
;
A
#
# COMPACT_ATOMS: atom_id res chain seq x y z
N MET A 1 -11.12 -0.11 -12.96
CA MET A 1 -10.52 0.24 -14.24
C MET A 1 -11.36 1.30 -14.99
N GLU A 2 -12.62 1.06 -15.29
CA GLU A 2 -13.48 1.99 -16.06
C GLU A 2 -13.46 3.47 -15.60
N ASN A 3 -13.39 3.74 -14.31
CA ASN A 3 -13.31 5.11 -13.81
C ASN A 3 -11.99 5.78 -14.17
N PHE A 4 -10.87 5.05 -14.08
CA PHE A 4 -9.58 5.58 -14.48
C PHE A 4 -9.48 5.77 -16.00
N GLU A 5 -10.02 4.85 -16.79
CA GLU A 5 -10.06 4.99 -18.26
C GLU A 5 -10.80 6.24 -18.70
N LYS A 6 -11.86 6.62 -17.99
CA LYS A 6 -12.61 7.87 -18.24
C LYS A 6 -11.87 9.13 -17.79
N LEU A 7 -11.18 9.06 -16.66
CA LEU A 7 -10.52 10.22 -16.05
C LEU A 7 -9.10 10.43 -16.59
N GLY A 8 -8.38 9.36 -16.92
CA GLY A 8 -6.97 9.36 -17.28
C GLY A 8 -6.06 9.87 -16.16
N PHE A 9 -4.79 10.12 -16.48
CA PHE A 9 -3.87 10.74 -15.53
C PHE A 9 -4.20 12.22 -15.32
N PRO A 10 -4.00 12.74 -14.09
CA PRO A 10 -4.28 14.14 -13.81
C PRO A 10 -3.35 15.06 -14.61
N SER A 11 -3.90 16.14 -15.11
CA SER A 11 -3.18 17.16 -15.86
C SER A 11 -3.11 18.47 -15.08
N LYS A 12 -2.20 19.36 -15.50
CA LYS A 12 -2.06 20.72 -14.92
C LYS A 12 -3.34 21.58 -15.05
N LYS A 13 -4.36 21.13 -15.79
CA LYS A 13 -5.67 21.80 -15.86
C LYS A 13 -6.48 21.62 -14.59
N LEU A 14 -6.20 20.58 -13.82
CA LEU A 14 -6.81 20.36 -12.51
C LEU A 14 -6.09 21.22 -11.47
N GLU A 15 -6.83 21.97 -10.66
CA GLU A 15 -6.27 22.91 -9.67
C GLU A 15 -5.32 22.20 -8.70
N ALA A 16 -5.66 21.04 -8.21
CA ALA A 16 -4.80 20.23 -7.33
C ALA A 16 -3.47 19.81 -7.97
N TRP A 17 -3.38 19.81 -9.31
CA TRP A 17 -2.20 19.37 -10.07
C TRP A 17 -1.51 20.49 -10.85
N LYS A 18 -1.94 21.73 -10.67
CA LYS A 18 -1.45 22.89 -11.41
C LYS A 18 0.07 23.04 -11.39
N TYR A 19 0.70 22.75 -10.26
CA TYR A 19 2.14 22.87 -10.07
C TYR A 19 2.89 21.54 -10.14
N THR A 20 2.21 20.42 -10.36
CA THR A 20 2.79 19.08 -10.41
C THR A 20 2.46 18.40 -11.72
N SER A 21 3.47 17.90 -12.42
CA SER A 21 3.30 17.17 -13.68
C SER A 21 3.83 15.76 -13.59
N LEU A 22 3.01 14.79 -13.95
CA LEU A 22 3.41 13.39 -14.05
C LEU A 22 4.06 13.05 -15.41
N ASN A 23 4.10 13.97 -16.36
CA ASN A 23 4.57 13.70 -17.73
C ASN A 23 5.99 13.11 -17.80
N ALA A 24 6.89 13.49 -16.88
CA ALA A 24 8.25 12.96 -16.86
C ALA A 24 8.25 11.49 -16.40
N VAL A 25 7.43 11.16 -15.42
CA VAL A 25 7.28 9.81 -14.89
C VAL A 25 6.61 8.91 -15.94
N LEU A 26 5.54 9.39 -16.56
CA LEU A 26 4.74 8.63 -17.54
C LEU A 26 5.46 8.37 -18.89
N LYS A 27 6.65 8.91 -19.10
CA LYS A 27 7.48 8.57 -20.26
C LYS A 27 8.23 7.26 -20.09
N ASN A 28 8.33 6.75 -18.87
CA ASN A 28 8.98 5.49 -18.61
C ASN A 28 8.00 4.34 -18.80
N ASP A 29 8.47 3.24 -19.36
CA ASP A 29 7.73 1.99 -19.39
C ASP A 29 7.81 1.36 -17.99
N PHE A 30 6.68 1.25 -17.34
CA PHE A 30 6.56 0.58 -16.05
C PHE A 30 6.00 -0.83 -16.23
N SER A 31 6.65 -1.82 -15.66
CA SER A 31 6.07 -3.15 -15.54
C SER A 31 5.17 -3.18 -14.31
N ILE A 32 3.89 -3.49 -14.54
CA ILE A 32 2.94 -3.75 -13.48
C ILE A 32 3.12 -5.21 -13.07
N PHE A 33 3.42 -5.46 -11.80
CA PHE A 33 3.72 -6.81 -11.27
C PHE A 33 4.98 -7.44 -11.89
N PRO A 34 6.16 -6.95 -11.57
CA PRO A 34 7.40 -7.58 -12.04
C PRO A 34 7.47 -9.03 -11.53
N ASP A 35 7.73 -9.98 -12.45
CA ASP A 35 7.84 -11.41 -12.14
C ASP A 35 9.08 -11.76 -11.31
N LYS A 36 10.00 -10.81 -11.15
CA LYS A 36 11.26 -11.02 -10.46
C LYS A 36 11.09 -10.85 -8.95
N GLU A 37 11.30 -11.91 -8.20
CA GLU A 37 11.55 -11.78 -6.77
C GLU A 37 12.87 -11.05 -6.56
N VAL A 38 12.81 -9.88 -5.95
CA VAL A 38 13.99 -9.12 -5.59
C VAL A 38 14.37 -9.51 -4.17
N THR A 39 15.56 -10.10 -4.05
CA THR A 39 16.13 -10.40 -2.74
C THR A 39 16.75 -9.14 -2.18
N VAL A 40 16.23 -8.65 -1.07
CA VAL A 40 16.74 -7.47 -0.37
C VAL A 40 17.38 -7.92 0.94
N ASP A 41 18.55 -7.39 1.25
CA ASP A 41 19.16 -7.63 2.55
C ASP A 41 18.34 -6.92 3.65
N LEU A 42 18.04 -7.67 4.71
CA LEU A 42 17.38 -7.13 5.89
C LEU A 42 18.10 -5.88 6.44
N ALA A 43 19.43 -5.87 6.38
CA ALA A 43 20.22 -4.73 6.83
C ALA A 43 19.94 -3.46 6.03
N ASP A 44 19.63 -3.57 4.75
CA ASP A 44 19.31 -2.42 3.90
C ASP A 44 17.93 -1.84 4.22
N VAL A 45 16.95 -2.67 4.48
CA VAL A 45 15.61 -2.22 4.87
C VAL A 45 15.58 -1.64 6.27
N LYS A 46 16.30 -2.25 7.21
CA LYS A 46 16.39 -1.79 8.61
C LYS A 46 16.87 -0.34 8.75
N LYS A 47 17.69 0.15 7.84
CA LYS A 47 18.16 1.56 7.85
C LYS A 47 17.02 2.58 7.79
N TYR A 48 15.87 2.18 7.25
CA TYR A 48 14.70 3.04 7.09
C TYR A 48 13.66 2.88 8.21
N PHE A 49 13.92 2.00 9.17
CA PHE A 49 13.08 1.92 10.35
C PHE A 49 13.31 3.14 11.25
N ILE A 50 12.25 3.60 11.89
CA ILE A 50 12.37 4.59 12.96
C ILE A 50 12.82 3.82 14.20
N HIS A 51 14.13 3.90 14.50
CA HIS A 51 14.76 3.08 15.54
C HIS A 51 14.43 3.51 16.98
N ASP A 52 14.17 4.82 17.15
CA ASP A 52 13.91 5.41 18.48
C ASP A 52 12.49 5.13 18.99
N ILE A 53 11.67 4.47 18.19
CA ILE A 53 10.30 4.14 18.54
C ILE A 53 10.11 2.62 18.46
N ASP A 54 9.77 2.01 19.59
CA ASP A 54 9.30 0.63 19.60
C ASP A 54 7.96 0.55 18.87
N SER A 55 7.90 -0.19 17.78
CA SER A 55 6.76 -0.20 16.85
C SER A 55 6.58 -1.56 16.20
N TYR A 56 5.34 -1.87 15.87
CA TYR A 56 5.02 -2.97 14.96
C TYR A 56 5.40 -2.59 13.54
N LYS A 57 5.87 -3.54 12.74
CA LYS A 57 6.38 -3.29 11.40
C LYS A 57 5.60 -4.05 10.34
N VAL A 58 5.18 -3.34 9.31
CA VAL A 58 4.57 -3.89 8.11
C VAL A 58 5.42 -3.43 6.92
N VAL A 59 6.07 -4.36 6.25
CA VAL A 59 7.05 -4.05 5.20
C VAL A 59 6.58 -4.54 3.85
N PHE A 60 6.64 -3.64 2.88
CA PHE A 60 6.46 -3.94 1.47
C PHE A 60 7.77 -3.68 0.73
N ILE A 61 8.14 -4.59 -0.17
CA ILE A 61 9.29 -4.46 -1.07
C ILE A 61 8.76 -4.47 -2.49
N ASP A 62 9.02 -3.41 -3.23
CA ASP A 62 8.51 -3.22 -4.59
C ASP A 62 7.00 -3.54 -4.70
N GLY A 63 6.21 -3.07 -3.72
CA GLY A 63 4.77 -3.28 -3.63
C GLY A 63 4.32 -4.65 -3.10
N LYS A 64 5.23 -5.60 -2.89
CA LYS A 64 4.91 -6.93 -2.35
C LYS A 64 5.14 -7.00 -0.85
N TYR A 65 4.20 -7.57 -0.14
CA TYR A 65 4.31 -7.76 1.31
C TYR A 65 5.42 -8.75 1.66
N SER A 66 6.31 -8.35 2.58
CA SER A 66 7.37 -9.19 3.11
C SER A 66 7.00 -9.74 4.50
N SER A 67 6.61 -11.00 4.58
CA SER A 67 6.31 -11.67 5.84
C SER A 67 7.55 -11.84 6.72
N PHE A 68 8.73 -11.93 6.12
CA PHE A 68 9.99 -12.06 6.82
C PHE A 68 10.42 -10.78 7.56
N LEU A 69 10.05 -9.61 7.02
CA LEU A 69 10.40 -8.30 7.58
C LEU A 69 9.27 -7.67 8.39
N SER A 70 8.08 -8.27 8.35
CA SER A 70 6.89 -7.75 9.01
C SER A 70 6.59 -8.50 10.30
N GLU A 71 6.05 -7.79 11.26
CA GLU A 71 5.53 -8.32 12.51
C GLU A 71 4.00 -8.34 12.41
N THR A 72 3.41 -9.54 12.34
CA THR A 72 1.96 -9.71 12.13
C THR A 72 1.20 -10.17 13.37
N THR A 73 1.91 -10.55 14.42
CA THR A 73 1.29 -11.01 15.67
C THR A 73 1.23 -9.84 16.64
N HIS A 74 0.04 -9.33 16.87
CA HIS A 74 -0.19 -8.18 17.73
C HIS A 74 -1.37 -8.47 18.65
N ASP A 75 -1.15 -8.29 19.95
CA ASP A 75 -2.20 -8.50 20.93
C ASP A 75 -3.33 -7.46 20.73
N GLY A 76 -4.53 -7.98 20.52
CA GLY A 76 -5.74 -7.16 20.45
C GLY A 76 -6.02 -6.48 19.10
N ILE A 77 -5.14 -6.62 18.08
CA ILE A 77 -5.37 -6.07 16.75
C ILE A 77 -5.24 -7.14 15.67
N ASP A 78 -6.02 -7.01 14.62
CA ASP A 78 -5.96 -7.88 13.47
C ASP A 78 -5.09 -7.23 12.39
N VAL A 79 -3.95 -7.84 12.04
CA VAL A 79 -3.09 -7.41 10.93
C VAL A 79 -2.92 -8.56 9.96
N CYS A 80 -3.34 -8.38 8.72
CA CYS A 80 -3.16 -9.40 7.68
C CYS A 80 -3.15 -8.77 6.28
N LEU A 81 -2.79 -9.55 5.29
CA LEU A 81 -2.94 -9.13 3.90
C LEU A 81 -4.41 -8.86 3.56
N MET A 82 -4.66 -7.88 2.71
CA MET A 82 -6.00 -7.54 2.23
C MET A 82 -6.65 -8.75 1.53
N SER A 83 -5.89 -9.51 0.74
CA SER A 83 -6.34 -10.74 0.12
C SER A 83 -6.83 -11.76 1.14
N ALA A 84 -6.10 -11.94 2.24
CA ALA A 84 -6.50 -12.83 3.34
C ALA A 84 -7.72 -12.29 4.11
N ALA A 85 -7.85 -10.97 4.27
CA ALA A 85 -9.03 -10.36 4.87
C ALA A 85 -10.30 -10.63 4.06
N LEU A 86 -10.21 -10.57 2.74
CA LEU A 86 -11.34 -10.81 1.83
C LEU A 86 -11.83 -12.27 1.86
N THR A 87 -11.01 -13.23 2.28
CA THR A 87 -11.43 -14.65 2.43
C THR A 87 -12.13 -14.94 3.75
N LYS A 88 -11.93 -14.10 4.77
CA LYS A 88 -12.53 -14.28 6.09
C LYS A 88 -13.83 -13.48 6.21
N SER A 89 -14.96 -14.16 6.40
CA SER A 89 -16.29 -13.52 6.44
C SER A 89 -16.37 -12.32 7.37
N LYS A 90 -15.73 -12.38 8.56
CA LYS A 90 -15.69 -11.29 9.55
C LYS A 90 -15.10 -10.01 8.95
N TYR A 91 -13.98 -10.11 8.23
CA TYR A 91 -13.26 -8.95 7.69
C TYR A 91 -13.81 -8.51 6.35
N LYS A 92 -14.28 -9.47 5.54
CA LYS A 92 -14.88 -9.19 4.23
C LYS A 92 -16.00 -8.16 4.33
N ILE A 93 -16.92 -8.33 5.27
CA ILE A 93 -18.02 -7.38 5.49
C ILE A 93 -17.49 -5.98 5.81
N ILE A 94 -16.43 -5.86 6.60
CA ILE A 94 -15.83 -4.57 6.94
C ILE A 94 -15.18 -3.95 5.70
N VAL A 95 -14.39 -4.73 4.96
CA VAL A 95 -13.76 -4.25 3.72
C VAL A 95 -14.82 -3.79 2.71
N GLU A 96 -15.85 -4.58 2.47
CA GLU A 96 -16.94 -4.23 1.54
C GLU A 96 -17.71 -2.97 1.95
N ASN A 97 -17.78 -2.68 3.25
CA ASN A 97 -18.49 -1.50 3.74
C ASN A 97 -17.66 -0.21 3.69
N TYR A 98 -16.34 -0.29 3.81
CA TYR A 98 -15.49 0.90 3.99
C TYR A 98 -14.46 1.10 2.88
N PHE A 99 -13.96 0.05 2.25
CA PHE A 99 -12.93 0.17 1.22
C PHE A 99 -13.44 1.01 0.04
N ASN A 100 -12.68 2.01 -0.35
CA ASN A 100 -13.02 2.98 -1.40
C ASN A 100 -14.32 3.80 -1.19
N LYS A 101 -14.87 3.86 0.02
CA LYS A 101 -16.11 4.60 0.27
C LYS A 101 -15.91 5.84 1.13
N VAL A 102 -14.77 5.98 1.77
CA VAL A 102 -14.50 7.08 2.71
C VAL A 102 -14.01 8.33 1.99
N ALA A 103 -13.22 8.18 0.92
CA ALA A 103 -12.69 9.29 0.14
C ALA A 103 -13.38 9.41 -1.21
N LYS A 104 -13.45 10.64 -1.73
CA LYS A 104 -13.89 10.88 -3.11
C LYS A 104 -12.85 10.27 -4.05
N GLN A 105 -13.31 9.44 -4.96
CA GLN A 105 -12.44 8.87 -5.98
C GLN A 105 -12.00 9.96 -6.98
N ASP A 106 -10.70 10.06 -7.16
CA ASP A 106 -10.05 10.85 -8.20
C ASP A 106 -9.30 9.95 -9.19
N ASN A 107 -8.51 10.56 -10.05
CA ASN A 107 -7.73 9.85 -11.06
C ASN A 107 -6.80 8.79 -10.45
N LEU A 108 -5.98 9.18 -9.47
CA LEU A 108 -4.97 8.29 -8.90
C LEU A 108 -5.55 7.28 -7.91
N THR A 109 -6.56 7.65 -7.15
CA THR A 109 -7.26 6.70 -6.28
C THR A 109 -7.98 5.63 -7.09
N SER A 110 -8.52 5.99 -8.26
CA SER A 110 -9.13 5.03 -9.18
C SER A 110 -8.09 4.08 -9.80
N LEU A 111 -6.89 4.59 -10.12
CA LEU A 111 -5.77 3.78 -10.60
C LEU A 111 -5.28 2.83 -9.50
N ASN A 112 -5.01 3.36 -8.30
CA ASN A 112 -4.58 2.57 -7.15
C ASN A 112 -5.57 1.43 -6.84
N THR A 113 -6.87 1.73 -6.88
CA THR A 113 -7.90 0.71 -6.67
C THR A 113 -7.87 -0.38 -7.74
N ALA A 114 -7.63 -0.01 -8.99
CA ALA A 114 -7.62 -0.96 -10.09
C ALA A 114 -6.44 -1.96 -9.98
N PHE A 115 -5.33 -1.51 -9.37
CA PHE A 115 -4.12 -2.30 -9.20
C PHE A 115 -3.86 -2.74 -7.75
N ALA A 116 -4.81 -2.51 -6.84
CA ALA A 116 -4.69 -2.90 -5.43
C ALA A 116 -4.79 -4.43 -5.26
N THR A 117 -3.75 -5.14 -5.69
CA THR A 117 -3.63 -6.61 -5.51
C THR A 117 -3.02 -6.96 -4.17
N GLU A 118 -2.15 -6.10 -3.67
CA GLU A 118 -1.50 -6.23 -2.38
C GLU A 118 -1.87 -5.04 -1.48
N GLY A 119 -1.91 -5.29 -0.20
CA GLY A 119 -2.20 -4.29 0.81
C GLY A 119 -2.31 -4.92 2.18
N VAL A 120 -2.30 -4.10 3.21
CA VAL A 120 -2.48 -4.57 4.58
C VAL A 120 -3.88 -4.19 5.07
N TYR A 121 -4.53 -5.16 5.69
CA TYR A 121 -5.73 -4.95 6.48
C TYR A 121 -5.34 -4.82 7.94
N ILE A 122 -5.66 -3.70 8.54
CA ILE A 122 -5.44 -3.42 9.96
C ILE A 122 -6.79 -3.09 10.58
N HIS A 123 -7.18 -3.88 11.57
CA HIS A 123 -8.42 -3.67 12.29
C HIS A 123 -8.15 -3.60 13.79
N ILE A 124 -8.52 -2.48 14.37
CA ILE A 124 -8.46 -2.25 15.81
C ILE A 124 -9.89 -2.35 16.33
N PRO A 125 -10.21 -3.36 17.16
CA PRO A 125 -11.54 -3.52 17.71
C PRO A 125 -11.95 -2.35 18.59
N ARG A 126 -13.25 -2.17 18.77
CA ARG A 126 -13.77 -1.13 19.65
C ARG A 126 -13.26 -1.33 21.09
N ASN A 127 -12.89 -0.25 21.75
CA ASN A 127 -12.34 -0.24 23.11
C ASN A 127 -10.98 -0.97 23.23
N THR A 128 -10.22 -1.06 22.16
CA THR A 128 -8.86 -1.60 22.18
C THR A 128 -7.88 -0.44 22.09
N GLU A 129 -6.90 -0.41 22.98
CA GLU A 129 -5.75 0.48 22.92
C GLU A 129 -4.59 -0.27 22.31
N VAL A 130 -3.91 0.35 21.35
CA VAL A 130 -2.73 -0.22 20.69
C VAL A 130 -1.50 0.33 21.41
N GLU A 131 -0.74 -0.53 22.05
CA GLU A 131 0.40 -0.11 22.87
C GLU A 131 1.52 0.55 22.07
N LYS A 132 1.72 0.12 20.83
CA LYS A 132 2.82 0.56 19.98
C LYS A 132 2.30 1.07 18.64
N PRO A 133 2.91 2.11 18.08
CA PRO A 133 2.58 2.55 16.73
C PRO A 133 2.89 1.47 15.68
N ILE A 134 2.19 1.50 14.57
CA ILE A 134 2.42 0.61 13.43
C ILE A 134 3.21 1.39 12.38
N GLN A 135 4.42 0.94 12.08
CA GLN A 135 5.22 1.44 10.95
C GLN A 135 4.85 0.67 9.68
N ILE A 136 4.35 1.38 8.67
CA ILE A 136 4.19 0.82 7.31
C ILE A 136 5.34 1.34 6.47
N ILE A 137 6.19 0.43 5.99
CA ILE A 137 7.41 0.73 5.26
C ILE A 137 7.26 0.21 3.83
N ASN A 138 7.32 1.12 2.88
CA ASN A 138 7.38 0.79 1.46
C ASN A 138 8.81 1.01 0.98
N PHE A 139 9.52 -0.07 0.71
CA PHE A 139 10.89 -0.07 0.22
C PHE A 139 10.90 -0.37 -1.27
N THR A 140 11.52 0.52 -2.04
CA THR A 140 11.68 0.36 -3.48
C THR A 140 13.15 0.11 -3.80
N THR A 141 13.45 -0.97 -4.49
CA THR A 141 14.83 -1.39 -4.77
C THR A 141 15.48 -0.59 -5.88
N GLY A 142 14.70 0.19 -6.65
CA GLY A 142 15.19 0.94 -7.80
C GLY A 142 15.54 0.06 -9.00
N SER A 143 15.10 -1.21 -9.02
CA SER A 143 15.20 -2.05 -10.20
C SER A 143 14.35 -1.45 -11.35
N GLU A 144 14.69 -1.78 -12.62
CA GLU A 144 13.98 -1.27 -13.80
C GLU A 144 12.48 -1.60 -13.83
N ALA A 145 12.05 -2.49 -12.97
CA ALA A 145 10.65 -2.78 -12.70
C ALA A 145 10.15 -1.84 -11.59
N ALA A 146 9.66 -0.67 -11.97
CA ALA A 146 8.98 0.19 -11.02
C ALA A 146 7.62 -0.42 -10.68
N THR A 147 7.39 -0.63 -9.42
CA THR A 147 6.07 -0.93 -8.87
C THR A 147 5.28 0.36 -8.73
N MET A 148 4.15 0.41 -9.39
CA MET A 148 3.12 1.42 -9.08
C MET A 148 2.24 0.92 -7.95
#